data_58f9b540d61f5e941784a97dabe67ad7
#
_entry.id   58f9b540d61f5e941784a97dabe67ad7
#
_cell.length_a   1.000
_cell.length_b   1.000
_cell.length_c   1.000
_cell.angle_alpha   90.00
_cell.angle_beta   90.00
_cell.angle_gamma   90.00
#
_symmetry.space_group_name_H-M   'P 1'
#
loop_
_entity.id
_entity.type
_entity.pdbx_description
1 polymer ?
#
loop_
_entity_poly.entity_id
_entity_poly.type
_entity_poly.pdbx_seq_one_letter_code
_entity_poly.pdbx_strand_id
1 'polypeptide(L)'
;MTQAEIEARLAILEAKEEVRDFIALYCTTTDKMNAIDDLMQLFTDDAVMHNAAGTHSGRAAIHDYYLNFFTDKTKFSRHHVLNQVITLVSPDVARHESYFIAMLGRDGESKIAYGRYDDTVVKSEGRWRFKEKVNDVVAGTSLEAGWAEGFAANQARPVGA
;
A
#
# COMPACT_ATOMS: atom_id res chain seq x y z
N MET A 1 -7.20 34.08 -14.03
CA MET A 1 -7.61 33.02 -13.07
C MET A 1 -8.49 33.67 -12.02
N THR A 2 -9.70 33.22 -11.90
CA THR A 2 -10.68 33.75 -10.95
C THR A 2 -10.44 33.15 -9.55
N GLN A 3 -11.00 33.76 -8.51
CA GLN A 3 -10.94 33.23 -7.15
C GLN A 3 -11.50 31.78 -7.07
N ALA A 4 -12.63 31.51 -7.73
CA ALA A 4 -13.23 30.17 -7.75
C ALA A 4 -12.32 29.12 -8.45
N GLU A 5 -11.60 29.52 -9.51
CA GLU A 5 -10.62 28.61 -10.15
C GLU A 5 -9.43 28.33 -9.23
N ILE A 6 -8.99 29.28 -8.43
CA ILE A 6 -7.92 29.08 -7.46
C ILE A 6 -8.37 28.11 -6.35
N GLU A 7 -9.56 28.34 -5.79
CA GLU A 7 -10.14 27.49 -4.75
C GLU A 7 -10.34 26.05 -5.23
N ALA A 8 -10.84 25.85 -6.45
CA ALA A 8 -10.98 24.53 -7.04
C ALA A 8 -9.64 23.81 -7.22
N ARG A 9 -8.61 24.52 -7.65
CA ARG A 9 -7.25 23.96 -7.80
C ARG A 9 -6.62 23.64 -6.45
N LEU A 10 -6.85 24.49 -5.45
CA LEU A 10 -6.36 24.25 -4.10
C LEU A 10 -7.00 23.00 -3.51
N ALA A 11 -8.32 22.85 -3.62
CA ALA A 11 -9.03 21.67 -3.15
C ALA A 11 -8.50 20.36 -3.78
N ILE A 12 -8.14 20.39 -5.08
CA ILE A 12 -7.52 19.24 -5.75
C ILE A 12 -6.14 18.93 -5.16
N LEU A 13 -5.32 19.95 -4.88
CA LEU A 13 -4.00 19.77 -4.30
C LEU A 13 -4.09 19.23 -2.87
N GLU A 14 -4.97 19.80 -2.05
CA GLU A 14 -5.23 19.36 -0.68
C GLU A 14 -5.67 17.88 -0.65
N ALA A 15 -6.64 17.49 -1.48
CA ALA A 15 -7.09 16.11 -1.56
C ALA A 15 -5.96 15.14 -1.96
N LYS A 16 -5.06 15.54 -2.86
CA LYS A 16 -3.90 14.72 -3.24
C LYS A 16 -2.90 14.58 -2.09
N GLU A 17 -2.65 15.65 -1.32
CA GLU A 17 -1.78 15.57 -0.14
C GLU A 17 -2.42 14.70 0.96
N GLU A 18 -3.71 14.84 1.23
CA GLU A 18 -4.42 13.97 2.15
C GLU A 18 -4.28 12.49 1.80
N VAL A 19 -4.34 12.14 0.50
CA VAL A 19 -4.12 10.75 0.05
C VAL A 19 -2.66 10.33 0.26
N ARG A 20 -1.66 11.19 0.02
CA ARG A 20 -0.24 10.87 0.31
C ARG A 20 -0.02 10.60 1.80
N ASP A 21 -0.56 11.47 2.65
CA ASP A 21 -0.49 11.30 4.11
C ASP A 21 -1.18 10.00 4.55
N PHE A 22 -2.32 9.66 3.94
CA PHE A 22 -3.02 8.41 4.19
C PHE A 22 -2.17 7.18 3.83
N ILE A 23 -1.48 7.20 2.68
CA ILE A 23 -0.58 6.11 2.28
C ILE A 23 0.63 6.01 3.23
N ALA A 24 1.18 7.14 3.65
CA ALA A 24 2.25 7.16 4.64
C ALA A 24 1.78 6.62 6.00
N LEU A 25 0.56 6.97 6.44
CA LEU A 25 -0.06 6.44 7.64
C LEU A 25 -0.24 4.91 7.56
N TYR A 26 -0.70 4.39 6.44
CA TYR A 26 -0.80 2.94 6.21
C TYR A 26 0.57 2.25 6.40
N CYS A 27 1.62 2.74 5.74
CA CYS A 27 2.95 2.17 5.85
C CYS A 27 3.47 2.18 7.29
N THR A 28 3.37 3.34 7.96
CA THR A 28 3.85 3.48 9.35
C THR A 28 3.01 2.66 10.34
N THR A 29 1.71 2.44 10.08
CA THR A 29 0.85 1.59 10.91
C THR A 29 1.20 0.11 10.71
N THR A 30 1.39 -0.33 9.46
CA THR A 30 1.83 -1.69 9.15
C THR A 30 3.18 -2.00 9.78
N ASP A 31 4.10 -1.04 9.79
CA ASP A 31 5.46 -1.21 10.34
C ASP A 31 5.51 -1.35 11.87
N LYS A 32 4.43 -1.00 12.59
CA LYS A 32 4.32 -1.25 14.03
C LYS A 32 4.14 -2.74 14.36
N MET A 33 3.57 -3.53 13.44
CA MET A 33 3.32 -4.97 13.53
C MET A 33 2.41 -5.44 14.69
N ASN A 34 2.02 -4.56 15.59
CA ASN A 34 1.12 -4.83 16.72
C ASN A 34 -0.10 -3.90 16.75
N ALA A 35 -0.31 -3.12 15.70
CA ALA A 35 -1.39 -2.13 15.58
C ALA A 35 -2.46 -2.59 14.56
N ILE A 36 -2.88 -3.86 14.66
CA ILE A 36 -3.80 -4.45 13.67
C ILE A 36 -5.18 -3.77 13.66
N ASP A 37 -5.69 -3.39 14.84
CA ASP A 37 -6.97 -2.69 14.94
C ASP A 37 -6.90 -1.31 14.29
N ASP A 38 -5.79 -0.56 14.49
CA ASP A 38 -5.56 0.72 13.82
C ASP A 38 -5.44 0.53 12.31
N LEU A 39 -4.75 -0.54 11.88
CA LEU A 39 -4.59 -0.86 10.47
C LEU A 39 -5.95 -1.16 9.81
N MET A 40 -6.84 -1.87 10.51
CA MET A 40 -8.17 -2.18 9.99
C MET A 40 -9.06 -0.93 9.84
N GLN A 41 -8.82 0.14 10.59
CA GLN A 41 -9.54 1.40 10.39
C GLN A 41 -9.21 2.08 9.05
N LEU A 42 -8.12 1.69 8.41
CA LEU A 42 -7.69 2.22 7.11
C LEU A 42 -8.40 1.54 5.93
N PHE A 43 -9.26 0.55 6.17
CA PHE A 43 -10.01 -0.17 5.13
C PHE A 43 -11.52 0.07 5.29
N THR A 44 -12.26 0.12 4.18
CA THR A 44 -13.73 0.04 4.23
C THR A 44 -14.17 -1.36 4.66
N ASP A 45 -15.40 -1.53 5.15
CA ASP A 45 -15.91 -2.83 5.58
C ASP A 45 -15.89 -3.89 4.47
N ASP A 46 -16.14 -3.43 3.24
CA ASP A 46 -16.20 -4.22 2.02
C ASP A 46 -14.93 -4.07 1.15
N ALA A 47 -13.82 -3.64 1.74
CA ALA A 47 -12.56 -3.50 1.02
C ALA A 47 -12.08 -4.84 0.45
N VAL A 48 -11.40 -4.77 -0.68
CA VAL A 48 -10.73 -5.93 -1.30
C VAL A 48 -9.23 -5.69 -1.33
N MET A 49 -8.46 -6.68 -0.91
CA MET A 49 -7.01 -6.65 -1.00
C MET A 49 -6.50 -7.80 -1.85
N HIS A 50 -5.62 -7.47 -2.79
CA HIS A 50 -4.92 -8.42 -3.66
C HIS A 50 -3.43 -8.43 -3.34
N ASN A 51 -2.86 -9.61 -3.19
CA ASN A 51 -1.43 -9.80 -2.97
C ASN A 51 -0.97 -11.18 -3.44
N ALA A 52 0.29 -11.52 -3.21
CA ALA A 52 0.86 -12.82 -3.60
C ALA A 52 0.17 -14.03 -2.93
N ALA A 53 -0.50 -13.84 -1.79
CA ALA A 53 -1.25 -14.91 -1.11
C ALA A 53 -2.68 -15.07 -1.68
N GLY A 54 -3.14 -14.15 -2.54
CA GLY A 54 -4.44 -14.19 -3.17
C GLY A 54 -5.29 -12.95 -2.94
N THR A 55 -6.60 -13.12 -3.04
CA THR A 55 -7.59 -12.06 -2.84
C THR A 55 -8.29 -12.22 -1.50
N HIS A 56 -8.33 -11.14 -0.73
CA HIS A 56 -8.96 -11.05 0.58
C HIS A 56 -10.14 -10.07 0.49
N SER A 57 -11.37 -10.58 0.57
CA SER A 57 -12.59 -9.78 0.42
C SER A 57 -13.22 -9.48 1.77
N GLY A 58 -13.40 -8.20 2.05
CA GLY A 58 -13.93 -7.67 3.30
C GLY A 58 -12.86 -7.50 4.39
N ARG A 59 -13.10 -6.55 5.29
CA ARG A 59 -12.16 -6.18 6.37
C ARG A 59 -11.76 -7.38 7.24
N ALA A 60 -12.66 -8.33 7.49
CA ALA A 60 -12.37 -9.51 8.30
C ALA A 60 -11.33 -10.42 7.63
N ALA A 61 -11.44 -10.69 6.32
CA ALA A 61 -10.47 -11.49 5.60
C ALA A 61 -9.10 -10.79 5.50
N ILE A 62 -9.09 -9.46 5.38
CA ILE A 62 -7.87 -8.64 5.40
C ILE A 62 -7.22 -8.70 6.78
N HIS A 63 -8.01 -8.60 7.86
CA HIS A 63 -7.53 -8.75 9.23
C HIS A 63 -6.85 -10.09 9.46
N ASP A 64 -7.47 -11.20 9.05
CA ASP A 64 -6.91 -12.55 9.19
C ASP A 64 -5.59 -12.71 8.42
N TYR A 65 -5.49 -12.11 7.24
CA TYR A 65 -4.22 -12.06 6.50
C TYR A 65 -3.12 -11.38 7.30
N TYR A 66 -3.39 -10.19 7.87
CA TYR A 66 -2.38 -9.45 8.64
C TYR A 66 -2.02 -10.13 9.95
N LEU A 67 -2.96 -10.79 10.63
CA LEU A 67 -2.66 -11.62 11.80
C LEU A 67 -1.64 -12.72 11.46
N ASN A 68 -1.80 -13.38 10.33
CA ASN A 68 -0.88 -14.40 9.86
C ASN A 68 0.47 -13.82 9.39
N PHE A 69 0.48 -12.57 8.89
CA PHE A 69 1.70 -11.89 8.46
C PHE A 69 2.53 -11.40 9.65
N PHE A 70 1.89 -10.82 10.67
CA PHE A 70 2.52 -10.33 11.91
C PHE A 70 2.75 -11.45 12.93
N THR A 71 3.40 -12.52 12.49
CA THR A 71 3.77 -13.62 13.38
C THR A 71 5.08 -13.32 14.13
N ASP A 72 5.42 -14.16 15.10
CA ASP A 72 6.69 -14.11 15.82
C ASP A 72 7.93 -14.21 14.92
N LYS A 73 7.76 -14.62 13.67
CA LYS A 73 8.83 -14.73 12.67
C LYS A 73 9.26 -13.38 12.10
N THR A 74 8.38 -12.39 12.09
CA THR A 74 8.70 -11.04 11.60
C THR A 74 9.09 -10.15 12.78
N LYS A 75 10.34 -9.74 12.86
CA LYS A 75 10.89 -8.91 13.96
C LYS A 75 11.12 -7.47 13.56
N PHE A 76 11.06 -7.16 12.26
CA PHE A 76 11.31 -5.84 11.71
C PHE A 76 10.54 -5.68 10.39
N SER A 77 9.95 -4.52 10.20
CA SER A 77 9.32 -4.11 8.94
C SER A 77 9.51 -2.62 8.73
N ARG A 78 9.87 -2.20 7.53
CA ARG A 78 9.88 -0.79 7.10
C ARG A 78 9.52 -0.70 5.64
N HIS A 79 8.43 0.02 5.37
CA HIS A 79 7.96 0.30 4.02
C HIS A 79 8.40 1.70 3.58
N HIS A 80 8.92 1.76 2.37
CA HIS A 80 9.24 3.01 1.68
C HIS A 80 8.42 3.08 0.41
N VAL A 81 7.56 4.10 0.28
CA VAL A 81 6.73 4.34 -0.91
C VAL A 81 7.39 5.40 -1.77
N LEU A 82 7.53 5.10 -3.06
CA LEU A 82 8.29 5.88 -4.02
C LEU A 82 7.44 6.17 -5.26
N ASN A 83 7.74 7.27 -5.96
CA ASN A 83 7.14 7.59 -7.26
C ASN A 83 5.60 7.59 -7.25
N GLN A 84 5.02 8.18 -6.21
CA GLN A 84 3.56 8.22 -6.03
C GLN A 84 2.88 9.06 -7.10
N VAL A 85 1.90 8.48 -7.78
CA VAL A 85 0.96 9.15 -8.68
C VAL A 85 -0.43 9.05 -8.07
N ILE A 86 -1.08 10.20 -7.86
CA ILE A 86 -2.42 10.28 -7.30
C ILE A 86 -3.33 10.96 -8.32
N THR A 87 -4.39 10.25 -8.73
CA THR A 87 -5.39 10.73 -9.67
C THR A 87 -6.75 10.77 -8.97
N LEU A 88 -7.30 11.98 -8.79
CA LEU A 88 -8.67 12.12 -8.29
C LEU A 88 -9.65 11.69 -9.38
N VAL A 89 -10.50 10.73 -9.07
CA VAL A 89 -11.63 10.29 -9.92
C VAL A 89 -12.85 11.16 -9.61
N SER A 90 -13.01 11.54 -8.34
CA SER A 90 -14.00 12.48 -7.83
C SER A 90 -13.45 13.16 -6.57
N PRO A 91 -14.15 14.12 -5.95
CA PRO A 91 -13.72 14.71 -4.68
C PRO A 91 -13.45 13.69 -3.56
N ASP A 92 -14.15 12.54 -3.60
CA ASP A 92 -14.12 11.52 -2.56
C ASP A 92 -13.58 10.16 -3.04
N VAL A 93 -13.02 10.10 -4.26
CA VAL A 93 -12.44 8.87 -4.82
C VAL A 93 -11.13 9.20 -5.51
N ALA A 94 -10.07 8.49 -5.15
CA ALA A 94 -8.76 8.61 -5.80
C ALA A 94 -8.16 7.24 -6.14
N ARG A 95 -7.37 7.21 -7.21
CA ARG A 95 -6.42 6.14 -7.50
C ARG A 95 -5.05 6.56 -7.03
N HIS A 96 -4.34 5.61 -6.43
CA HIS A 96 -2.94 5.74 -6.02
C HIS A 96 -2.11 4.65 -6.68
N GLU A 97 -1.09 5.07 -7.39
CA GLU A 97 -0.10 4.17 -8.01
C GLU A 97 1.28 4.54 -7.47
N SER A 98 2.07 3.54 -7.08
CA SER A 98 3.43 3.79 -6.60
C SER A 98 4.30 2.54 -6.67
N TYR A 99 5.61 2.74 -6.54
CA TYR A 99 6.52 1.67 -6.16
C TYR A 99 6.69 1.63 -4.65
N PHE A 100 7.01 0.45 -4.12
CA PHE A 100 7.43 0.32 -2.74
C PHE A 100 8.68 -0.54 -2.61
N ILE A 101 9.43 -0.26 -1.57
CA ILE A 101 10.49 -1.12 -1.04
C ILE A 101 10.12 -1.44 0.40
N ALA A 102 10.11 -2.71 0.77
CA ALA A 102 9.95 -3.16 2.15
C ALA A 102 11.21 -3.88 2.61
N MET A 103 11.76 -3.42 3.72
CA MET A 103 12.84 -4.11 4.42
C MET A 103 12.25 -4.90 5.57
N LEU A 104 12.56 -6.19 5.62
CA LEU A 104 12.00 -7.14 6.57
C LEU A 104 13.12 -7.89 7.29
N GLY A 105 13.02 -7.99 8.60
CA GLY A 105 13.74 -8.97 9.41
C GLY A 105 12.78 -10.14 9.68
N ARG A 106 12.92 -11.22 8.95
CA ARG A 106 12.01 -12.37 9.02
C ARG A 106 12.75 -13.69 8.92
N ASP A 107 12.34 -14.66 9.75
CA ASP A 107 12.95 -16.01 9.81
C ASP A 107 14.47 -15.98 10.08
N GLY A 108 14.95 -14.94 10.79
CA GLY A 108 16.37 -14.73 11.08
C GLY A 108 17.19 -14.13 9.94
N GLU A 109 16.54 -13.77 8.82
CA GLU A 109 17.19 -13.19 7.65
C GLU A 109 16.79 -11.71 7.46
N SER A 110 17.71 -10.94 6.88
CA SER A 110 17.42 -9.60 6.35
C SER A 110 16.92 -9.74 4.93
N LYS A 111 15.64 -9.40 4.72
CA LYS A 111 14.97 -9.51 3.41
C LYS A 111 14.60 -8.13 2.88
N ILE A 112 14.60 -8.01 1.57
CA ILE A 112 14.08 -6.87 0.84
C ILE A 112 13.02 -7.34 -0.14
N ALA A 113 11.89 -6.65 -0.18
CA ALA A 113 10.85 -6.83 -1.18
C ALA A 113 10.70 -5.54 -1.98
N TYR A 114 10.50 -5.67 -3.28
CA TYR A 114 10.19 -4.59 -4.19
C TYR A 114 8.89 -4.89 -4.91
N GLY A 115 8.04 -3.88 -5.06
CA GLY A 115 6.77 -4.06 -5.72
C GLY A 115 6.07 -2.77 -6.09
N ARG A 116 4.78 -2.91 -6.42
CA ARG A 116 3.90 -1.80 -6.80
C ARG A 116 2.63 -1.84 -5.97
N TYR A 117 2.11 -0.67 -5.67
CA TYR A 117 0.74 -0.46 -5.23
C TYR A 117 -0.09 0.09 -6.40
N ASP A 118 -1.31 -0.39 -6.54
CA ASP A 118 -2.35 0.16 -7.42
C ASP A 118 -3.66 0.13 -6.62
N ASP A 119 -3.93 1.22 -5.94
CA ASP A 119 -4.95 1.28 -4.92
C ASP A 119 -6.11 2.18 -5.36
N THR A 120 -7.33 1.82 -4.97
CA THR A 120 -8.49 2.72 -4.98
C THR A 120 -8.79 3.11 -3.54
N VAL A 121 -8.78 4.42 -3.27
CA VAL A 121 -9.13 4.97 -1.97
C VAL A 121 -10.39 5.84 -2.07
N VAL A 122 -11.21 5.78 -1.02
CA VAL A 122 -12.46 6.52 -0.93
C VAL A 122 -12.51 7.31 0.38
N LYS A 123 -13.08 8.52 0.31
CA LYS A 123 -13.32 9.35 1.49
C LYS A 123 -14.67 8.99 2.08
N SER A 124 -14.69 8.43 3.26
CA SER A 124 -15.88 8.03 4.00
C SER A 124 -15.81 8.61 5.40
N GLU A 125 -16.86 9.30 5.84
CA GLU A 125 -16.92 9.99 7.13
C GLU A 125 -15.74 10.96 7.34
N GLY A 126 -15.36 11.68 6.28
CA GLY A 126 -14.27 12.65 6.27
C GLY A 126 -12.85 12.05 6.32
N ARG A 127 -12.69 10.74 6.15
CA ARG A 127 -11.39 10.05 6.19
C ARG A 127 -11.19 9.20 4.95
N TRP A 128 -9.98 9.20 4.41
CA TRP A 128 -9.60 8.28 3.35
C TRP A 128 -9.46 6.86 3.88
N ARG A 129 -9.93 5.88 3.10
CA ARG A 129 -9.83 4.44 3.38
C ARG A 129 -9.57 3.69 2.08
N PHE A 130 -8.87 2.57 2.15
CA PHE A 130 -8.76 1.65 1.02
C PHE A 130 -10.13 1.02 0.74
N LYS A 131 -10.57 1.15 -0.49
CA LYS A 131 -11.67 0.39 -1.09
C LYS A 131 -11.13 -0.83 -1.81
N GLU A 132 -10.02 -0.66 -2.50
CA GLU A 132 -9.25 -1.72 -3.12
C GLU A 132 -7.77 -1.45 -2.90
N LYS A 133 -7.03 -2.47 -2.49
CA LYS A 133 -5.59 -2.41 -2.31
C LYS A 133 -4.92 -3.52 -3.08
N VAL A 134 -4.05 -3.14 -4.00
CA VAL A 134 -3.22 -4.09 -4.73
C VAL A 134 -1.78 -3.98 -4.24
N ASN A 135 -1.26 -5.09 -3.71
CA ASN A 135 0.12 -5.24 -3.29
C ASN A 135 0.81 -6.26 -4.18
N ASP A 136 1.33 -5.79 -5.32
CA ASP A 136 2.03 -6.62 -6.31
C ASP A 136 3.52 -6.66 -5.99
N VAL A 137 3.95 -7.72 -5.30
CA VAL A 137 5.37 -7.97 -5.01
C VAL A 137 6.04 -8.51 -6.26
N VAL A 138 6.84 -7.68 -6.91
CA VAL A 138 7.56 -8.03 -8.15
C VAL A 138 8.79 -8.88 -7.87
N ALA A 139 9.51 -8.59 -6.78
CA ALA A 139 10.69 -9.34 -6.37
C ALA A 139 10.87 -9.31 -4.86
N GLY A 140 11.41 -10.39 -4.32
CA GLY A 140 11.82 -10.49 -2.92
C GLY A 140 13.05 -11.39 -2.79
N THR A 141 14.02 -10.95 -1.99
CA THR A 141 15.29 -11.67 -1.80
C THR A 141 15.88 -11.38 -0.41
N SER A 142 16.84 -12.19 0.03
CA SER A 142 17.68 -11.83 1.16
C SER A 142 18.75 -10.81 0.72
N LEU A 143 19.24 -10.00 1.66
CA LEU A 143 20.34 -9.07 1.37
C LEU A 143 21.63 -9.80 1.00
N GLU A 144 21.83 -11.03 1.49
CA GLU A 144 22.98 -11.85 1.18
C GLU A 144 22.94 -12.34 -0.28
N ALA A 145 21.79 -12.85 -0.74
CA ALA A 145 21.61 -13.33 -2.11
C ALA A 145 21.57 -12.16 -3.12
N GLY A 146 21.08 -11.00 -2.71
CA GLY A 146 20.90 -9.85 -3.59
C GLY A 146 19.84 -10.08 -4.66
N TRP A 147 19.80 -9.21 -5.66
CA TRP A 147 18.78 -9.22 -6.72
C TRP A 147 19.34 -9.37 -8.13
N ALA A 148 20.67 -9.44 -8.30
CA ALA A 148 21.29 -9.37 -9.61
C ALA A 148 20.92 -10.56 -10.52
N GLU A 149 20.77 -11.76 -9.95
CA GLU A 149 20.39 -12.98 -10.71
C GLU A 149 18.88 -13.27 -10.64
N GLY A 150 18.20 -12.92 -9.55
CA GLY A 150 16.78 -13.21 -9.33
C GLY A 150 15.82 -12.28 -10.07
N PHE A 151 16.25 -11.08 -10.43
CA PHE A 151 15.39 -10.07 -11.07
C PHE A 151 14.98 -10.44 -12.50
N ALA A 152 15.80 -11.16 -13.24
CA ALA A 152 15.54 -11.52 -14.63
C ALA A 152 14.32 -12.44 -14.80
N ALA A 153 14.03 -13.29 -13.82
CA ALA A 153 12.92 -14.23 -13.88
C ALA A 153 11.53 -13.59 -13.62
N ASN A 154 11.48 -12.48 -12.88
CA ASN A 154 10.22 -11.81 -12.51
C ASN A 154 9.86 -10.60 -13.38
N GLN A 155 10.75 -10.14 -14.26
CA GLN A 155 10.47 -9.05 -15.20
C GLN A 155 9.55 -9.45 -16.37
N ALA A 156 9.20 -10.72 -16.48
CA ALA A 156 8.40 -11.25 -17.60
C ALA A 156 6.88 -11.04 -17.45
N ARG A 157 6.40 -10.37 -16.40
CA ARG A 157 4.99 -9.95 -16.33
C ARG A 157 4.81 -8.64 -17.10
N PRO A 158 4.06 -8.65 -18.22
CA PRO A 158 3.74 -7.42 -18.92
C PRO A 158 2.95 -6.49 -18.00
N VAL A 159 3.34 -5.23 -17.97
CA VAL A 159 2.56 -4.15 -17.37
C VAL A 159 1.25 -4.09 -18.15
N GLY A 160 0.11 -4.40 -17.51
CA GLY A 160 -1.22 -4.23 -18.10
C GLY A 160 -1.80 -5.48 -18.79
N ALA A 161 -1.76 -6.64 -18.17
CA ALA A 161 -2.63 -7.75 -18.53
C ALA A 161 -3.64 -8.00 -17.41
#